data_1f201f72902306b907122d49fda5f7f9
#
_entry.id   1f201f72902306b907122d49fda5f7f9
#
_cell.length_a   1.000
_cell.length_b   1.000
_cell.length_c   1.000
_cell.angle_alpha   90.00
_cell.angle_beta   90.00
_cell.angle_gamma   90.00
#
_symmetry.space_group_name_H-M   'P 1'
#
loop_
_entity.id
_entity.type
_entity.pdbx_description
1 polymer ?
#
loop_
_entity_poly.entity_id
_entity_poly.type
_entity_poly.pdbx_seq_one_letter_code
_entity_poly.pdbx_strand_id
1 'polypeptide(L)'
;MRLVAFYKCLIIITILKGDKNMSYSNIVVAGGGVLGSQIAFQVAYCGFNVTIWLRSEGSIGRTQPKLDTLKQTYIDAIEQMSQDKNAWCAGLADEDNFDKEACLKKTEAAYAGIRLETDMAKAVTDADLVIESMAENEKDKIAFYEKLAPLLPEKTVIVTNSSTLLPSMFAKYTGRPEKYLSLHFANSIWKNNTAEVMIQPKTDEKYFNEVMQFANEIRMIGLPVKKEKSGYLLNSMLVPFLLSGLDLYAAGISDPESIDTAWTRGTGAPKGPFQIFDTVGLTTAYNIVHQYQSVPGIFSPLLKKMMMPYNFKKMEAILKKYIGEGKLGISSGEGFYKYR
;
A
#
# COMPACT_ATOMS: atom_id res chain seq x y z
N MET A 1 -8.89 21.16 -25.61
CA MET A 1 -7.98 21.63 -24.54
C MET A 1 -8.58 22.60 -23.50
N ARG A 2 -9.61 23.42 -23.81
CA ARG A 2 -10.18 24.37 -22.82
C ARG A 2 -11.19 23.77 -21.81
N LEU A 3 -11.86 22.66 -22.13
CA LEU A 3 -12.85 22.04 -21.21
C LEU A 3 -12.22 21.26 -20.05
N VAL A 4 -11.05 20.66 -20.25
CA VAL A 4 -10.34 19.89 -19.21
C VAL A 4 -9.72 20.83 -18.16
N ALA A 5 -9.31 22.03 -18.56
CA ALA A 5 -8.79 23.06 -17.64
C ALA A 5 -9.92 23.64 -16.74
N PHE A 6 -11.16 23.73 -17.26
CA PHE A 6 -12.29 24.27 -16.50
C PHE A 6 -12.76 23.30 -15.40
N TYR A 7 -12.75 21.98 -15.65
CA TYR A 7 -13.09 20.98 -14.65
C TYR A 7 -12.01 20.86 -13.56
N LYS A 8 -10.72 20.98 -13.91
CA LYS A 8 -9.63 21.05 -12.91
C LYS A 8 -9.75 22.29 -12.03
N CYS A 9 -10.13 23.43 -12.59
CA CYS A 9 -10.28 24.66 -11.82
C CYS A 9 -11.51 24.63 -10.89
N LEU A 10 -12.63 24.00 -11.29
CA LEU A 10 -13.83 23.90 -10.44
C LEU A 10 -13.62 22.95 -9.24
N ILE A 11 -12.92 21.83 -9.43
CA ILE A 11 -12.58 20.91 -8.34
C ILE A 11 -11.60 21.57 -7.35
N ILE A 12 -10.63 22.35 -7.83
CA ILE A 12 -9.65 23.06 -6.99
C ILE A 12 -10.30 24.22 -6.22
N ILE A 13 -11.28 24.92 -6.80
CA ILE A 13 -11.93 26.09 -6.16
C ILE A 13 -12.94 25.66 -5.08
N THR A 14 -13.53 24.48 -5.18
CA THR A 14 -14.42 23.94 -4.13
C THR A 14 -13.65 23.44 -2.91
N ILE A 15 -12.36 23.11 -3.05
CA ILE A 15 -11.48 22.65 -1.94
C ILE A 15 -10.88 23.84 -1.14
N LEU A 16 -10.91 25.08 -1.67
CA LEU A 16 -10.23 26.24 -1.06
C LEU A 16 -11.09 27.15 -0.19
N LYS A 17 -12.38 26.83 0.06
CA LYS A 17 -13.27 27.61 0.94
C LYS A 17 -14.17 26.70 1.77
N GLY A 18 -13.61 25.99 2.72
CA GLY A 18 -14.34 25.33 3.79
C GLY A 18 -13.41 25.17 4.99
N ASP A 19 -13.91 25.46 6.17
CA ASP A 19 -13.25 25.17 7.43
C ASP A 19 -12.59 23.77 7.38
N LYS A 20 -11.33 23.68 7.84
CA LYS A 20 -10.60 22.43 7.95
C LYS A 20 -11.22 21.52 9.04
N ASN A 21 -12.42 21.04 8.82
CA ASN A 21 -12.91 19.88 9.55
C ASN A 21 -12.31 18.64 8.88
N MET A 22 -11.31 18.04 9.52
CA MET A 22 -10.80 16.74 9.12
C MET A 22 -11.94 15.72 9.14
N SER A 23 -11.94 14.79 8.15
CA SER A 23 -12.97 13.74 8.05
C SER A 23 -13.01 12.88 9.33
N TYR A 24 -11.85 12.64 9.92
CA TYR A 24 -11.63 11.86 11.14
C TYR A 24 -10.61 12.56 12.03
N SER A 25 -10.53 12.17 13.30
CA SER A 25 -9.54 12.68 14.26
C SER A 25 -8.71 11.57 14.89
N ASN A 26 -9.36 10.48 15.28
CA ASN A 26 -8.75 9.37 16.01
C ASN A 26 -8.68 8.12 15.13
N ILE A 27 -7.48 7.77 14.71
CA ILE A 27 -7.22 6.68 13.78
C ILE A 27 -6.59 5.51 14.51
N VAL A 28 -7.12 4.32 14.30
CA VAL A 28 -6.53 3.08 14.82
C VAL A 28 -5.99 2.26 13.64
N VAL A 29 -4.72 1.92 13.68
CA VAL A 29 -4.12 0.98 12.72
C VAL A 29 -3.99 -0.37 13.41
N ALA A 30 -4.72 -1.36 12.93
CA ALA A 30 -4.66 -2.72 13.45
C ALA A 30 -3.55 -3.50 12.74
N GLY A 31 -2.38 -3.55 13.39
CA GLY A 31 -1.18 -4.24 12.91
C GLY A 31 0.03 -3.34 12.73
N GLY A 32 1.15 -3.70 13.40
CA GLY A 32 2.46 -3.03 13.36
C GLY A 32 3.45 -3.71 12.42
N GLY A 33 2.96 -4.26 11.29
CA GLY A 33 3.79 -4.78 10.21
C GLY A 33 4.52 -3.66 9.47
N VAL A 34 5.25 -4.00 8.40
CA VAL A 34 5.99 -3.00 7.60
C VAL A 34 5.04 -1.90 7.11
N LEU A 35 3.98 -2.26 6.40
CA LEU A 35 3.06 -1.28 5.83
C LEU A 35 2.15 -0.65 6.89
N GLY A 36 1.69 -1.41 7.91
CA GLY A 36 0.89 -0.84 9.00
C GLY A 36 1.64 0.24 9.79
N SER A 37 2.95 0.06 10.02
CA SER A 37 3.80 1.08 10.64
C SER A 37 3.96 2.32 9.74
N GLN A 38 4.10 2.13 8.41
CA GLN A 38 4.17 3.24 7.45
C GLN A 38 2.87 4.04 7.41
N ILE A 39 1.72 3.35 7.38
CA ILE A 39 0.40 3.99 7.41
C ILE A 39 0.24 4.81 8.69
N ALA A 40 0.52 4.20 9.85
CA ALA A 40 0.42 4.88 11.13
C ALA A 40 1.31 6.13 11.20
N PHE A 41 2.55 6.02 10.72
CA PHE A 41 3.49 7.13 10.71
C PHE A 41 3.05 8.27 9.78
N GLN A 42 2.59 7.96 8.56
CA GLN A 42 2.09 8.94 7.61
C GLN A 42 0.86 9.68 8.14
N VAL A 43 -0.08 8.94 8.72
CA VAL A 43 -1.30 9.50 9.32
C VAL A 43 -0.94 10.44 10.46
N ALA A 44 -0.03 10.05 11.37
CA ALA A 44 0.45 10.89 12.45
C ALA A 44 1.24 12.12 11.94
N TYR A 45 2.05 11.96 10.88
CA TYR A 45 2.77 13.06 10.23
C TYR A 45 1.82 14.13 9.67
N CYS A 46 0.63 13.73 9.24
CA CYS A 46 -0.42 14.64 8.80
C CYS A 46 -1.27 15.25 9.93
N GLY A 47 -0.96 14.94 11.19
CA GLY A 47 -1.54 15.60 12.37
C GLY A 47 -2.73 14.88 13.01
N PHE A 48 -3.01 13.64 12.64
CA PHE A 48 -4.06 12.83 13.26
C PHE A 48 -3.57 12.14 14.54
N ASN A 49 -4.49 11.87 15.47
CA ASN A 49 -4.22 11.02 16.62
C ASN A 49 -4.16 9.56 16.19
N VAL A 50 -3.03 8.88 16.43
CA VAL A 50 -2.83 7.52 15.95
C VAL A 50 -2.56 6.55 17.10
N THR A 51 -3.30 5.45 17.10
CA THR A 51 -3.02 4.28 17.92
C THR A 51 -2.74 3.08 17.01
N ILE A 52 -1.64 2.38 17.24
CA ILE A 52 -1.42 1.07 16.62
C ILE A 52 -1.88 0.00 17.60
N TRP A 53 -2.95 -0.70 17.26
CA TRP A 53 -3.33 -1.90 18.00
C TRP A 53 -2.46 -3.08 17.62
N LEU A 54 -1.94 -3.78 18.63
CA LEU A 54 -1.02 -4.89 18.50
C LEU A 54 -1.55 -6.11 19.26
N ARG A 55 -1.44 -7.29 18.68
CA ARG A 55 -2.00 -8.53 19.22
C ARG A 55 -1.38 -8.97 20.56
N SER A 56 -0.18 -8.51 20.90
CA SER A 56 0.56 -8.91 22.10
C SER A 56 1.69 -7.94 22.43
N GLU A 57 2.15 -7.93 23.68
CA GLU A 57 3.32 -7.19 24.13
C GLU A 57 4.58 -7.46 23.28
N GLY A 58 4.82 -8.72 22.91
CA GLY A 58 5.92 -9.06 22.01
C GLY A 58 5.82 -8.44 20.61
N SER A 59 4.64 -7.96 20.23
CA SER A 59 4.45 -7.20 18.97
C SER A 59 4.91 -5.77 19.11
N ILE A 60 4.89 -5.17 20.31
CA ILE A 60 5.43 -3.84 20.58
C ILE A 60 6.93 -3.83 20.26
N GLY A 61 7.69 -4.78 20.80
CA GLY A 61 9.13 -4.89 20.56
C GLY A 61 9.51 -5.10 19.08
N ARG A 62 8.59 -5.66 18.26
CA ARG A 62 8.78 -5.79 16.80
C ARG A 62 8.33 -4.57 16.01
N THR A 63 7.44 -3.75 16.56
CA THR A 63 6.90 -2.56 15.90
C THR A 63 7.74 -1.32 16.17
N GLN A 64 8.19 -1.12 17.42
CA GLN A 64 8.98 0.04 17.79
C GLN A 64 10.21 0.27 16.90
N PRO A 65 11.06 -0.73 16.60
CA PRO A 65 12.22 -0.52 15.72
C PRO A 65 11.83 -0.09 14.30
N LYS A 66 10.63 -0.44 13.83
CA LYS A 66 10.13 0.01 12.52
C LYS A 66 9.77 1.49 12.57
N LEU A 67 9.16 1.94 13.67
CA LEU A 67 8.87 3.37 13.87
C LEU A 67 10.14 4.18 13.99
N ASP A 68 11.17 3.66 14.68
CA ASP A 68 12.48 4.29 14.81
C ASP A 68 13.14 4.45 13.42
N THR A 69 13.09 3.38 12.62
CA THR A 69 13.58 3.40 11.23
C THR A 69 12.80 4.37 10.36
N LEU A 70 11.45 4.41 10.50
CA LEU A 70 10.60 5.34 9.73
C LEU A 70 10.89 6.79 10.07
N LYS A 71 11.07 7.11 11.35
CA LYS A 71 11.49 8.45 11.76
C LYS A 71 12.75 8.89 11.01
N GLN A 72 13.80 8.06 11.01
CA GLN A 72 15.03 8.37 10.30
C GLN A 72 14.80 8.46 8.78
N THR A 73 14.03 7.53 8.21
CA THR A 73 13.68 7.55 6.78
C THR A 73 12.99 8.85 6.35
N TYR A 74 12.08 9.39 7.18
CA TYR A 74 11.41 10.65 6.90
C TYR A 74 12.38 11.83 7.00
N ILE A 75 13.26 11.85 8.02
CA ILE A 75 14.30 12.85 8.16
C ILE A 75 15.22 12.85 6.91
N ASP A 76 15.72 11.68 6.53
CA ASP A 76 16.60 11.51 5.37
C ASP A 76 15.91 11.95 4.07
N ALA A 77 14.63 11.58 3.88
CA ALA A 77 13.86 12.01 2.71
C ALA A 77 13.68 13.54 2.67
N ILE A 78 13.37 14.19 3.79
CA ILE A 78 13.22 15.65 3.90
C ILE A 78 14.55 16.35 3.60
N GLU A 79 15.67 15.80 4.12
CA GLU A 79 17.01 16.31 3.82
C GLU A 79 17.33 16.21 2.34
N GLN A 80 17.06 15.06 1.71
CA GLN A 80 17.28 14.85 0.28
C GLN A 80 16.42 15.77 -0.58
N MET A 81 15.13 15.97 -0.23
CA MET A 81 14.23 16.90 -0.92
C MET A 81 14.79 18.33 -0.93
N SER A 82 15.48 18.73 0.14
CA SER A 82 16.09 20.07 0.23
C SER A 82 17.33 20.25 -0.66
N GLN A 83 17.94 19.16 -1.12
CA GLN A 83 19.19 19.15 -1.88
C GLN A 83 18.99 18.77 -3.35
N ASP A 84 18.04 17.90 -3.65
CA ASP A 84 17.78 17.37 -4.99
C ASP A 84 16.27 17.32 -5.28
N LYS A 85 15.83 18.07 -6.28
CA LYS A 85 14.43 18.08 -6.74
C LYS A 85 13.96 16.71 -7.25
N ASN A 86 14.87 15.86 -7.76
CA ASN A 86 14.52 14.52 -8.21
C ASN A 86 14.21 13.55 -7.05
N ALA A 87 14.60 13.90 -5.83
CA ALA A 87 14.31 13.15 -4.61
C ALA A 87 12.95 13.52 -3.98
N TRP A 88 12.12 14.32 -4.67
CA TRP A 88 10.86 14.81 -4.16
C TRP A 88 9.91 13.71 -3.71
N CYS A 89 9.34 13.87 -2.52
CA CYS A 89 8.36 12.97 -1.91
C CYS A 89 7.05 13.75 -1.65
N ALA A 90 6.09 13.65 -2.57
CA ALA A 90 4.82 14.38 -2.51
C ALA A 90 3.94 14.03 -1.28
N GLY A 91 4.15 12.85 -0.67
CA GLY A 91 3.52 12.50 0.59
C GLY A 91 4.00 13.30 1.80
N LEU A 92 5.15 14.02 1.69
CA LEU A 92 5.70 14.82 2.78
C LEU A 92 5.36 16.31 2.68
N ALA A 93 5.43 16.89 1.49
CA ALA A 93 5.19 18.32 1.29
C ALA A 93 4.69 18.62 -0.13
N ASP A 94 4.14 19.82 -0.34
CA ASP A 94 3.92 20.39 -1.66
C ASP A 94 5.18 21.13 -2.11
N GLU A 95 5.54 20.99 -3.39
CA GLU A 95 6.79 21.54 -3.93
C GLU A 95 6.85 23.08 -3.78
N ASP A 96 5.71 23.74 -4.02
CA ASP A 96 5.61 25.21 -3.97
C ASP A 96 5.67 25.78 -2.55
N ASN A 97 5.43 24.97 -1.52
CA ASN A 97 5.32 25.40 -0.12
C ASN A 97 6.21 24.57 0.82
N PHE A 98 7.34 24.08 0.33
CA PHE A 98 8.26 23.26 1.12
C PHE A 98 8.95 24.07 2.21
N ASP A 99 8.67 23.70 3.46
CA ASP A 99 9.38 24.18 4.65
C ASP A 99 10.02 22.98 5.36
N LYS A 100 11.35 22.87 5.22
CA LYS A 100 12.14 21.78 5.80
C LYS A 100 11.95 21.66 7.30
N GLU A 101 12.08 22.79 8.01
CA GLU A 101 11.99 22.81 9.48
C GLU A 101 10.58 22.39 9.97
N ALA A 102 9.54 22.85 9.28
CA ALA A 102 8.18 22.44 9.58
C ALA A 102 7.97 20.93 9.32
N CYS A 103 8.55 20.38 8.25
CA CYS A 103 8.50 18.96 7.95
C CYS A 103 9.24 18.10 8.99
N LEU A 104 10.44 18.55 9.44
CA LEU A 104 11.18 17.88 10.51
C LEU A 104 10.41 17.90 11.84
N LYS A 105 9.80 19.03 12.22
CA LYS A 105 8.95 19.13 13.41
C LYS A 105 7.73 18.19 13.35
N LYS A 106 7.09 18.05 12.18
CA LYS A 106 6.00 17.08 11.99
C LYS A 106 6.48 15.64 12.17
N THR A 107 7.68 15.31 11.69
CA THR A 107 8.28 13.98 11.86
C THR A 107 8.51 13.64 13.33
N GLU A 108 9.05 14.57 14.11
CA GLU A 108 9.24 14.41 15.56
C GLU A 108 7.89 14.26 16.29
N ALA A 109 6.92 15.11 15.97
CA ALA A 109 5.58 15.06 16.57
C ALA A 109 4.86 13.76 16.24
N ALA A 110 4.96 13.27 14.99
CA ALA A 110 4.38 12.00 14.56
C ALA A 110 4.96 10.83 15.36
N TYR A 111 6.28 10.76 15.45
CA TYR A 111 6.96 9.71 16.20
C TYR A 111 6.58 9.70 17.68
N ALA A 112 6.54 10.88 18.32
CA ALA A 112 6.19 11.02 19.73
C ALA A 112 4.69 10.78 20.02
N GLY A 113 3.83 11.03 19.03
CA GLY A 113 2.36 10.98 19.18
C GLY A 113 1.74 9.60 18.93
N ILE A 114 2.46 8.67 18.29
CA ILE A 114 1.94 7.32 18.04
C ILE A 114 1.88 6.51 19.31
N ARG A 115 0.68 6.04 19.66
CA ARG A 115 0.45 5.14 20.81
C ARG A 115 0.44 3.69 20.37
N LEU A 116 1.16 2.83 21.09
CA LEU A 116 1.10 1.37 20.92
C LEU A 116 0.19 0.80 22.02
N GLU A 117 -0.81 0.00 21.64
CA GLU A 117 -1.82 -0.54 22.57
C GLU A 117 -2.10 -2.00 22.25
N THR A 118 -2.14 -2.85 23.28
CA THR A 118 -2.45 -4.28 23.10
C THR A 118 -3.88 -4.64 23.53
N ASP A 119 -4.51 -3.81 24.35
CA ASP A 119 -5.93 -3.94 24.70
C ASP A 119 -6.78 -3.35 23.56
N MET A 120 -7.55 -4.21 22.88
CA MET A 120 -8.38 -3.79 21.75
C MET A 120 -9.45 -2.78 22.15
N ALA A 121 -10.12 -2.98 23.31
CA ALA A 121 -11.17 -2.07 23.75
C ALA A 121 -10.61 -0.67 24.03
N LYS A 122 -9.42 -0.59 24.68
CA LYS A 122 -8.73 0.68 24.90
C LYS A 122 -8.26 1.33 23.61
N ALA A 123 -7.79 0.53 22.66
CA ALA A 123 -7.32 1.06 21.40
C ALA A 123 -8.42 1.76 20.60
N VAL A 124 -9.65 1.22 20.63
CA VAL A 124 -10.75 1.69 19.78
C VAL A 124 -11.80 2.53 20.50
N THR A 125 -11.62 2.86 21.79
CA THR A 125 -12.62 3.54 22.63
C THR A 125 -13.24 4.79 21.98
N ASP A 126 -12.45 5.54 21.20
CA ASP A 126 -12.89 6.78 20.54
C ASP A 126 -12.49 6.81 19.05
N ALA A 127 -12.35 5.65 18.44
CA ALA A 127 -11.91 5.53 17.04
C ALA A 127 -12.95 6.11 16.08
N ASP A 128 -12.52 6.97 15.18
CA ASP A 128 -13.30 7.42 14.03
C ASP A 128 -13.09 6.49 12.83
N LEU A 129 -11.85 6.03 12.64
CA LEU A 129 -11.47 5.12 11.57
C LEU A 129 -10.56 4.02 12.09
N VAL A 130 -10.84 2.77 11.71
CA VAL A 130 -9.95 1.62 11.93
C VAL A 130 -9.39 1.16 10.59
N ILE A 131 -8.07 1.15 10.44
CA ILE A 131 -7.35 0.66 9.26
C ILE A 131 -6.78 -0.72 9.60
N GLU A 132 -7.36 -1.78 9.06
CA GLU A 132 -6.86 -3.13 9.24
C GLU A 132 -5.67 -3.37 8.29
N SER A 133 -4.50 -3.64 8.87
CA SER A 133 -3.24 -3.92 8.17
C SER A 133 -2.54 -5.15 8.76
N MET A 134 -3.31 -6.22 8.95
CA MET A 134 -2.84 -7.52 9.44
C MET A 134 -2.32 -8.40 8.31
N ALA A 135 -1.80 -9.58 8.66
CA ALA A 135 -1.38 -10.58 7.68
C ALA A 135 -2.56 -11.04 6.79
N GLU A 136 -2.24 -11.42 5.54
CA GLU A 136 -3.21 -11.90 4.55
C GLU A 136 -3.69 -13.32 4.87
N ASN A 137 -4.41 -13.46 5.97
CA ASN A 137 -4.99 -14.72 6.42
C ASN A 137 -6.50 -14.52 6.68
N GLU A 138 -7.34 -15.23 5.94
CA GLU A 138 -8.80 -15.08 6.02
C GLU A 138 -9.35 -15.38 7.43
N LYS A 139 -8.89 -16.48 8.06
CA LYS A 139 -9.37 -16.88 9.40
C LYS A 139 -9.00 -15.87 10.46
N ASP A 140 -7.76 -15.37 10.41
CA ASP A 140 -7.28 -14.36 11.37
C ASP A 140 -8.05 -13.04 11.23
N LYS A 141 -8.37 -12.63 9.99
CA LYS A 141 -9.16 -11.42 9.73
C LYS A 141 -10.61 -11.57 10.20
N ILE A 142 -11.25 -12.74 9.95
CA ILE A 142 -12.61 -13.02 10.46
C ILE A 142 -12.63 -12.91 11.99
N ALA A 143 -11.74 -13.64 12.68
CA ALA A 143 -11.66 -13.60 14.14
C ALA A 143 -11.38 -12.22 14.70
N PHE A 144 -10.58 -11.42 13.99
CA PHE A 144 -10.31 -10.03 14.34
C PHE A 144 -11.58 -9.18 14.23
N TYR A 145 -12.31 -9.24 13.11
CA TYR A 145 -13.53 -8.44 12.92
C TYR A 145 -14.64 -8.83 13.89
N GLU A 146 -14.84 -10.12 14.16
CA GLU A 146 -15.83 -10.59 15.15
C GLU A 146 -15.52 -10.07 16.56
N LYS A 147 -14.23 -10.03 16.93
CA LYS A 147 -13.80 -9.47 18.22
C LYS A 147 -13.88 -7.94 18.26
N LEU A 148 -13.59 -7.28 17.15
CA LEU A 148 -13.57 -5.82 17.04
C LEU A 148 -14.98 -5.22 17.04
N ALA A 149 -15.90 -5.81 16.28
CA ALA A 149 -17.23 -5.25 15.99
C ALA A 149 -18.02 -4.77 17.24
N PRO A 150 -18.10 -5.55 18.33
CA PRO A 150 -18.85 -5.15 19.53
C PRO A 150 -18.17 -4.03 20.35
N LEU A 151 -16.89 -3.74 20.09
CA LEU A 151 -16.11 -2.75 20.86
C LEU A 151 -16.12 -1.36 20.21
N LEU A 152 -16.53 -1.25 18.97
CA LEU A 152 -16.44 -0.01 18.20
C LEU A 152 -17.55 0.97 18.52
N PRO A 153 -17.23 2.27 18.70
CA PRO A 153 -18.22 3.34 18.63
C PRO A 153 -19.09 3.27 17.38
N GLU A 154 -20.32 3.75 17.45
CA GLU A 154 -21.22 3.74 16.28
C GLU A 154 -20.68 4.55 15.11
N LYS A 155 -19.97 5.65 15.38
CA LYS A 155 -19.35 6.53 14.36
C LYS A 155 -18.27 5.86 13.53
N THR A 156 -17.62 4.80 14.03
CA THR A 156 -16.40 4.24 13.47
C THR A 156 -16.61 3.63 12.09
N VAL A 157 -15.80 4.04 11.14
CA VAL A 157 -15.63 3.41 9.82
C VAL A 157 -14.48 2.40 9.89
N ILE A 158 -14.59 1.31 9.15
CA ILE A 158 -13.54 0.29 9.06
C ILE A 158 -13.05 0.20 7.63
N VAL A 159 -11.74 0.19 7.44
CA VAL A 159 -11.11 -0.07 6.15
C VAL A 159 -10.08 -1.19 6.25
N THR A 160 -9.97 -2.00 5.19
CA THR A 160 -8.90 -3.00 5.09
C THR A 160 -7.84 -2.56 4.10
N ASN A 161 -6.57 -2.76 4.46
CA ASN A 161 -5.43 -2.58 3.56
C ASN A 161 -5.02 -3.89 2.86
N SER A 162 -5.87 -4.92 2.89
CA SER A 162 -5.61 -6.19 2.21
C SER A 162 -5.33 -5.98 0.72
N SER A 163 -4.30 -6.63 0.19
CA SER A 163 -3.91 -6.50 -1.23
C SER A 163 -4.67 -7.46 -2.15
N THR A 164 -5.12 -8.59 -1.63
CA THR A 164 -5.67 -9.69 -2.45
C THR A 164 -7.05 -10.16 -2.02
N LEU A 165 -7.36 -10.10 -0.71
CA LEU A 165 -8.65 -10.53 -0.16
C LEU A 165 -9.68 -9.42 -0.33
N LEU A 166 -10.84 -9.76 -0.90
CA LEU A 166 -11.90 -8.79 -1.19
C LEU A 166 -12.66 -8.40 0.08
N PRO A 167 -13.04 -7.12 0.25
CA PRO A 167 -13.76 -6.67 1.44
C PRO A 167 -15.12 -7.35 1.61
N SER A 168 -15.83 -7.73 0.55
CA SER A 168 -17.10 -8.47 0.65
C SER A 168 -16.99 -9.79 1.41
N MET A 169 -15.82 -10.42 1.43
CA MET A 169 -15.57 -11.64 2.20
C MET A 169 -15.75 -11.43 3.72
N PHE A 170 -15.47 -10.23 4.19
CA PHE A 170 -15.41 -9.88 5.61
C PHE A 170 -16.55 -8.97 6.07
N ALA A 171 -17.25 -8.31 5.16
CA ALA A 171 -18.26 -7.28 5.47
C ALA A 171 -19.28 -7.70 6.54
N LYS A 172 -19.76 -8.96 6.51
CA LYS A 172 -20.73 -9.48 7.48
C LYS A 172 -20.18 -9.63 8.89
N TYR A 173 -18.86 -9.78 9.05
CA TYR A 173 -18.22 -9.95 10.36
C TYR A 173 -17.88 -8.62 11.04
N THR A 174 -17.96 -7.50 10.31
CA THR A 174 -17.66 -6.17 10.85
C THR A 174 -18.80 -5.57 11.67
N GLY A 175 -20.01 -6.15 11.61
CA GLY A 175 -21.21 -5.63 12.25
C GLY A 175 -21.76 -4.34 11.64
N ARG A 176 -21.06 -3.76 10.64
CA ARG A 176 -21.39 -2.50 9.96
C ARG A 176 -20.95 -2.51 8.50
N PRO A 177 -21.52 -3.41 7.67
CA PRO A 177 -21.09 -3.59 6.29
C PRO A 177 -21.20 -2.33 5.43
N GLU A 178 -22.10 -1.41 5.76
CA GLU A 178 -22.25 -0.11 5.09
C GLU A 178 -21.09 0.85 5.35
N LYS A 179 -20.39 0.69 6.50
CA LYS A 179 -19.20 1.47 6.92
C LYS A 179 -17.89 0.71 6.70
N TYR A 180 -17.89 -0.29 5.82
CA TYR A 180 -16.72 -1.13 5.57
C TYR A 180 -16.34 -1.14 4.09
N LEU A 181 -15.06 -0.87 3.81
CA LEU A 181 -14.51 -0.80 2.46
C LEU A 181 -12.99 -1.06 2.51
N SER A 182 -12.30 -0.92 1.37
CA SER A 182 -10.84 -1.02 1.35
C SER A 182 -10.17 0.34 1.20
N LEU A 183 -9.01 0.48 1.83
CA LEU A 183 -8.06 1.58 1.65
C LEU A 183 -6.66 0.98 1.53
N HIS A 184 -6.22 0.79 0.30
CA HIS A 184 -4.99 0.06 -0.03
C HIS A 184 -3.87 1.01 -0.41
N PHE A 185 -2.69 0.80 0.18
CA PHE A 185 -1.51 1.63 -0.01
C PHE A 185 -0.38 0.87 -0.70
N ALA A 186 0.43 1.58 -1.48
CA ALA A 186 1.71 1.08 -1.94
C ALA A 186 2.78 1.21 -0.84
N ASN A 187 3.80 0.35 -0.85
CA ASN A 187 4.94 0.52 0.06
C ASN A 187 5.70 1.83 -0.22
N SER A 188 6.43 2.32 0.79
CA SER A 188 7.09 3.63 0.77
C SER A 188 6.09 4.76 0.53
N ILE A 189 5.04 4.76 1.33
CA ILE A 189 3.84 5.60 1.23
C ILE A 189 4.15 7.10 1.14
N TRP A 190 5.21 7.59 1.78
CA TRP A 190 5.66 8.98 1.69
C TRP A 190 6.15 9.38 0.28
N LYS A 191 6.60 8.40 -0.49
CA LYS A 191 7.11 8.56 -1.87
C LYS A 191 6.08 8.13 -2.90
N ASN A 192 5.49 6.96 -2.70
CA ASN A 192 4.48 6.35 -3.57
C ASN A 192 3.08 6.71 -3.04
N ASN A 193 2.78 7.99 -3.00
CA ASN A 193 1.63 8.57 -2.30
C ASN A 193 0.28 8.31 -2.99
N THR A 194 -0.05 7.05 -3.26
CA THR A 194 -1.35 6.63 -3.77
C THR A 194 -2.10 5.79 -2.74
N ALA A 195 -3.43 5.97 -2.70
CA ALA A 195 -4.34 5.18 -1.88
C ALA A 195 -5.54 4.76 -2.72
N GLU A 196 -5.70 3.44 -2.94
CA GLU A 196 -6.79 2.87 -3.71
C GLU A 196 -7.98 2.61 -2.79
N VAL A 197 -9.08 3.33 -2.99
CA VAL A 197 -10.31 3.20 -2.19
C VAL A 197 -11.30 2.34 -2.97
N MET A 198 -11.59 1.14 -2.46
CA MET A 198 -12.43 0.17 -3.15
C MET A 198 -13.69 -0.12 -2.34
N ILE A 199 -14.85 0.09 -2.97
CA ILE A 199 -16.16 -0.26 -2.39
C ILE A 199 -16.40 -1.78 -2.44
N GLN A 200 -17.29 -2.25 -1.58
CA GLN A 200 -17.95 -3.55 -1.67
C GLN A 200 -19.46 -3.36 -1.83
N PRO A 201 -20.25 -4.39 -2.19
CA PRO A 201 -21.65 -4.21 -2.58
C PRO A 201 -22.58 -3.54 -1.56
N LYS A 202 -22.19 -3.47 -0.28
CA LYS A 202 -22.99 -2.85 0.79
C LYS A 202 -22.41 -1.54 1.29
N THR A 203 -21.28 -1.09 0.78
CA THR A 203 -20.66 0.18 1.19
C THR A 203 -21.58 1.34 0.85
N ASP A 204 -21.90 2.19 1.83
CA ASP A 204 -22.60 3.44 1.60
C ASP A 204 -21.66 4.46 0.95
N GLU A 205 -22.16 5.17 -0.08
CA GLU A 205 -21.41 6.17 -0.83
C GLU A 205 -20.86 7.30 0.07
N LYS A 206 -21.57 7.62 1.14
CA LYS A 206 -21.11 8.59 2.14
C LYS A 206 -19.75 8.21 2.70
N TYR A 207 -19.59 6.97 3.16
CA TYR A 207 -18.33 6.51 3.77
C TYR A 207 -17.21 6.31 2.74
N PHE A 208 -17.57 5.97 1.51
CA PHE A 208 -16.61 5.99 0.41
C PHE A 208 -16.04 7.40 0.20
N ASN A 209 -16.90 8.42 0.17
CA ASN A 209 -16.47 9.81 -0.01
C ASN A 209 -15.64 10.33 1.17
N GLU A 210 -16.02 9.97 2.41
CA GLU A 210 -15.24 10.31 3.61
C GLU A 210 -13.84 9.68 3.59
N VAL A 211 -13.71 8.40 3.19
CA VAL A 211 -12.41 7.72 3.08
C VAL A 211 -11.57 8.29 1.93
N MET A 212 -12.19 8.68 0.80
CA MET A 212 -11.50 9.40 -0.28
C MET A 212 -10.96 10.75 0.19
N GLN A 213 -11.75 11.50 0.99
CA GLN A 213 -11.31 12.75 1.58
C GLN A 213 -10.15 12.50 2.57
N PHE A 214 -10.26 11.52 3.45
CA PHE A 214 -9.20 11.13 4.38
C PHE A 214 -7.90 10.77 3.65
N ALA A 215 -7.98 10.03 2.53
CA ALA A 215 -6.80 9.71 1.73
C ALA A 215 -6.07 11.00 1.28
N ASN A 216 -6.81 12.02 0.85
CA ASN A 216 -6.22 13.31 0.46
C ASN A 216 -5.67 14.08 1.68
N GLU A 217 -6.33 14.03 2.83
CA GLU A 217 -5.91 14.68 4.08
C GLU A 217 -4.56 14.12 4.59
N ILE A 218 -4.32 12.83 4.35
CA ILE A 218 -3.01 12.19 4.66
C ILE A 218 -2.02 12.28 3.49
N ARG A 219 -2.24 13.21 2.56
CA ARG A 219 -1.39 13.52 1.39
C ARG A 219 -1.24 12.38 0.38
N MET A 220 -2.23 11.50 0.32
CA MET A 220 -2.32 10.48 -0.73
C MET A 220 -3.17 10.98 -1.89
N ILE A 221 -2.87 10.50 -3.08
CA ILE A 221 -3.75 10.61 -4.24
C ILE A 221 -4.79 9.50 -4.11
N GLY A 222 -6.02 9.85 -3.73
CA GLY A 222 -7.13 8.90 -3.64
C GLY A 222 -7.52 8.37 -5.02
N LEU A 223 -7.47 7.05 -5.22
CA LEU A 223 -7.83 6.39 -6.47
C LEU A 223 -9.13 5.59 -6.29
N PRO A 224 -10.24 6.00 -6.93
CA PRO A 224 -11.52 5.31 -6.76
C PRO A 224 -11.55 3.97 -7.50
N VAL A 225 -11.85 2.88 -6.79
CA VAL A 225 -12.07 1.55 -7.34
C VAL A 225 -13.54 1.19 -7.16
N LYS A 226 -14.34 1.38 -8.21
CA LYS A 226 -15.80 1.35 -8.20
C LYS A 226 -16.43 -0.05 -8.13
N LYS A 227 -15.65 -1.10 -8.20
CA LYS A 227 -16.06 -2.51 -8.06
C LYS A 227 -14.92 -3.30 -7.45
N GLU A 228 -15.27 -4.34 -6.72
CA GLU A 228 -14.27 -5.22 -6.15
C GLU A 228 -13.37 -5.86 -7.21
N LYS A 229 -12.08 -5.72 -7.01
CA LYS A 229 -11.04 -6.28 -7.85
C LYS A 229 -9.84 -6.67 -6.99
N SER A 230 -9.53 -7.96 -6.92
CA SER A 230 -8.29 -8.43 -6.30
C SER A 230 -7.10 -7.83 -7.05
N GLY A 231 -6.14 -7.25 -6.30
CA GLY A 231 -5.00 -6.52 -6.88
C GLY A 231 -5.30 -5.09 -7.29
N TYR A 232 -6.52 -4.59 -7.08
CA TYR A 232 -6.91 -3.19 -7.33
C TYR A 232 -6.54 -2.72 -8.75
N LEU A 233 -6.16 -1.46 -8.92
CA LEU A 233 -5.67 -0.93 -10.20
C LEU A 233 -4.19 -1.26 -10.41
N LEU A 234 -3.35 -0.91 -9.41
CA LEU A 234 -1.89 -1.01 -9.55
C LEU A 234 -1.45 -2.45 -9.81
N ASN A 235 -1.78 -3.38 -8.91
CA ASN A 235 -1.32 -4.77 -9.05
C ASN A 235 -1.99 -5.50 -10.23
N SER A 236 -3.20 -5.08 -10.63
CA SER A 236 -3.87 -5.63 -11.83
C SER A 236 -3.12 -5.31 -13.13
N MET A 237 -2.35 -4.23 -13.17
CA MET A 237 -1.49 -3.86 -14.30
C MET A 237 -0.06 -4.34 -14.09
N LEU A 238 0.49 -4.14 -12.90
CA LEU A 238 1.89 -4.41 -12.58
C LEU A 238 2.22 -5.91 -12.66
N VAL A 239 1.39 -6.77 -12.05
CA VAL A 239 1.70 -8.21 -12.00
C VAL A 239 1.75 -8.84 -13.40
N PRO A 240 0.76 -8.64 -14.30
CA PRO A 240 0.86 -9.12 -15.67
C PRO A 240 2.06 -8.56 -16.43
N PHE A 241 2.39 -7.29 -16.25
CA PHE A 241 3.55 -6.66 -16.87
C PHE A 241 4.85 -7.34 -16.43
N LEU A 242 5.03 -7.53 -15.13
CA LEU A 242 6.21 -8.21 -14.59
C LEU A 242 6.31 -9.68 -15.05
N LEU A 243 5.18 -10.39 -15.03
CA LEU A 243 5.13 -11.79 -15.50
C LEU A 243 5.49 -11.89 -16.99
N SER A 244 5.04 -10.97 -17.84
CA SER A 244 5.38 -10.99 -19.26
C SER A 244 6.88 -10.79 -19.51
N GLY A 245 7.52 -9.87 -18.79
CA GLY A 245 8.98 -9.67 -18.87
C GLY A 245 9.76 -10.90 -18.39
N LEU A 246 9.35 -11.48 -17.26
CA LEU A 246 10.01 -12.67 -16.71
C LEU A 246 9.84 -13.89 -17.61
N ASP A 247 8.70 -14.03 -18.31
CA ASP A 247 8.46 -15.13 -19.25
C ASP A 247 9.34 -15.03 -20.48
N LEU A 248 9.55 -13.84 -21.04
CA LEU A 248 10.49 -13.62 -22.15
C LEU A 248 11.91 -14.10 -21.77
N TYR A 249 12.36 -13.80 -20.57
CA TYR A 249 13.65 -14.26 -20.06
C TYR A 249 13.66 -15.77 -19.82
N ALA A 250 12.61 -16.31 -19.20
CA ALA A 250 12.47 -17.75 -18.94
C ALA A 250 12.38 -18.58 -20.23
N ALA A 251 11.82 -18.03 -21.28
CA ALA A 251 11.77 -18.65 -22.60
C ALA A 251 13.11 -18.56 -23.35
N GLY A 252 14.08 -17.78 -22.87
CA GLY A 252 15.36 -17.56 -23.56
C GLY A 252 15.24 -16.64 -24.78
N ILE A 253 14.19 -15.81 -24.84
CA ILE A 253 13.99 -14.87 -25.98
C ILE A 253 15.00 -13.73 -25.89
N SER A 254 15.27 -13.22 -24.65
CA SER A 254 16.28 -12.19 -24.44
C SER A 254 16.74 -12.17 -22.98
N ASP A 255 17.73 -11.35 -22.67
CA ASP A 255 18.26 -11.09 -21.33
C ASP A 255 17.50 -9.94 -20.63
N PRO A 256 17.63 -9.83 -19.28
CA PRO A 256 16.96 -8.80 -18.50
C PRO A 256 17.24 -7.37 -18.96
N GLU A 257 18.49 -7.04 -19.32
CA GLU A 257 18.90 -5.70 -19.74
C GLU A 257 18.24 -5.29 -21.07
N SER A 258 18.24 -6.19 -22.05
CA SER A 258 17.60 -5.97 -23.35
C SER A 258 16.08 -5.79 -23.21
N ILE A 259 15.42 -6.60 -22.36
CA ILE A 259 13.97 -6.51 -22.11
C ILE A 259 13.63 -5.18 -21.45
N ASP A 260 14.38 -4.78 -20.41
CA ASP A 260 14.20 -3.49 -19.71
C ASP A 260 14.46 -2.31 -20.68
N THR A 261 15.49 -2.41 -21.52
CA THR A 261 15.81 -1.39 -22.51
C THR A 261 14.70 -1.24 -23.55
N ALA A 262 14.18 -2.35 -24.05
CA ALA A 262 13.07 -2.34 -25.02
C ALA A 262 11.85 -1.61 -24.44
N TRP A 263 11.52 -1.88 -23.18
CA TRP A 263 10.40 -1.24 -22.51
C TRP A 263 10.66 0.24 -22.23
N THR A 264 11.76 0.57 -21.56
CA THR A 264 12.04 1.94 -21.14
C THR A 264 12.25 2.89 -22.31
N ARG A 265 12.97 2.46 -23.37
CA ARG A 265 13.20 3.26 -24.58
C ARG A 265 11.99 3.32 -25.50
N GLY A 266 11.25 2.21 -25.61
CA GLY A 266 10.07 2.15 -26.46
C GLY A 266 8.85 2.90 -25.93
N THR A 267 8.73 3.05 -24.60
CA THR A 267 7.57 3.67 -23.96
C THR A 267 7.86 4.98 -23.23
N GLY A 268 9.14 5.27 -22.95
CA GLY A 268 9.54 6.37 -22.07
C GLY A 268 9.33 6.08 -20.58
N ALA A 269 9.00 4.84 -20.21
CA ALA A 269 8.84 4.46 -18.80
C ALA A 269 10.18 4.55 -18.04
N PRO A 270 10.18 4.97 -16.76
CA PRO A 270 11.42 5.18 -16.01
C PRO A 270 12.12 3.88 -15.63
N LYS A 271 11.41 2.76 -15.59
CA LYS A 271 11.94 1.43 -15.23
C LYS A 271 11.31 0.34 -16.07
N GLY A 272 12.12 -0.67 -16.40
CA GLY A 272 11.66 -1.91 -16.98
C GLY A 272 11.28 -2.97 -15.93
N PRO A 273 10.75 -4.14 -16.36
CA PRO A 273 10.24 -5.17 -15.46
C PRO A 273 11.30 -5.69 -14.48
N PHE A 274 12.54 -5.88 -14.88
CA PHE A 274 13.59 -6.43 -14.01
C PHE A 274 14.10 -5.41 -12.98
N GLN A 275 14.18 -4.14 -13.33
CA GLN A 275 14.46 -3.06 -12.40
C GLN A 275 13.35 -2.93 -11.34
N ILE A 276 12.10 -3.20 -11.74
CA ILE A 276 10.96 -3.21 -10.80
C ILE A 276 11.02 -4.46 -9.91
N PHE A 277 11.34 -5.64 -10.44
CA PHE A 277 11.55 -6.85 -9.64
C PHE A 277 12.59 -6.63 -8.54
N ASP A 278 13.72 -6.03 -8.86
CA ASP A 278 14.77 -5.72 -7.87
C ASP A 278 14.32 -4.68 -6.83
N THR A 279 13.44 -3.76 -7.21
CA THR A 279 12.84 -2.78 -6.28
C THR A 279 11.84 -3.44 -5.34
N VAL A 280 10.98 -4.34 -5.85
CA VAL A 280 9.94 -5.04 -5.07
C VAL A 280 10.54 -6.16 -4.20
N GLY A 281 11.65 -6.72 -4.64
CA GLY A 281 12.36 -7.83 -4.02
C GLY A 281 11.97 -9.19 -4.61
N LEU A 282 12.98 -10.01 -4.90
CA LEU A 282 12.81 -11.27 -5.62
C LEU A 282 12.05 -12.33 -4.81
N THR A 283 12.10 -12.26 -3.47
CA THR A 283 11.27 -13.11 -2.60
C THR A 283 9.78 -12.82 -2.80
N THR A 284 9.39 -11.55 -2.90
CA THR A 284 7.99 -11.17 -3.19
C THR A 284 7.58 -11.65 -4.56
N ALA A 285 8.44 -11.44 -5.57
CA ALA A 285 8.22 -11.92 -6.94
C ALA A 285 8.03 -13.45 -6.98
N TYR A 286 8.87 -14.19 -6.27
CA TYR A 286 8.75 -15.63 -6.13
C TYR A 286 7.40 -16.06 -5.54
N ASN A 287 6.96 -15.43 -4.46
CA ASN A 287 5.69 -15.75 -3.82
C ASN A 287 4.51 -15.53 -4.77
N ILE A 288 4.54 -14.45 -5.57
CA ILE A 288 3.52 -14.18 -6.59
C ILE A 288 3.51 -15.28 -7.65
N VAL A 289 4.66 -15.61 -8.24
CA VAL A 289 4.79 -16.65 -9.27
C VAL A 289 4.34 -18.02 -8.74
N HIS A 290 4.75 -18.36 -7.51
CA HIS A 290 4.39 -19.61 -6.85
C HIS A 290 2.87 -19.72 -6.60
N GLN A 291 2.23 -18.63 -6.21
CA GLN A 291 0.77 -18.60 -6.01
C GLN A 291 0.00 -18.91 -7.30
N TYR A 292 0.46 -18.41 -8.45
CA TYR A 292 -0.13 -18.72 -9.75
C TYR A 292 0.05 -20.17 -10.19
N GLN A 293 1.13 -20.85 -9.74
CA GLN A 293 1.28 -22.29 -9.99
C GLN A 293 0.30 -23.13 -9.17
N SER A 294 0.01 -22.70 -7.95
CA SER A 294 -0.76 -23.45 -6.96
C SER A 294 -2.29 -23.39 -7.19
N VAL A 295 -2.76 -22.76 -8.27
CA VAL A 295 -4.19 -22.73 -8.61
C VAL A 295 -4.67 -24.17 -8.83
N PRO A 296 -5.66 -24.67 -8.06
CA PRO A 296 -6.16 -26.04 -8.18
C PRO A 296 -6.62 -26.37 -9.60
N GLY A 297 -6.37 -27.61 -10.02
CA GLY A 297 -6.60 -28.09 -11.38
C GLY A 297 -8.07 -28.32 -11.78
N ILE A 298 -8.97 -27.39 -11.43
CA ILE A 298 -10.38 -27.41 -11.89
C ILE A 298 -10.46 -27.17 -13.41
N PHE A 299 -9.41 -26.61 -14.01
CA PHE A 299 -9.34 -26.36 -15.45
C PHE A 299 -8.48 -27.41 -16.15
N SER A 300 -8.92 -27.86 -17.34
CA SER A 300 -8.11 -28.74 -18.16
C SER A 300 -6.73 -28.10 -18.45
N PRO A 301 -5.64 -28.88 -18.61
CA PRO A 301 -4.32 -28.35 -18.93
C PRO A 301 -4.31 -27.40 -20.13
N LEU A 302 -5.19 -27.63 -21.11
CA LEU A 302 -5.36 -26.80 -22.29
C LEU A 302 -5.97 -25.43 -21.95
N LEU A 303 -7.01 -25.41 -21.11
CA LEU A 303 -7.66 -24.18 -20.68
C LEU A 303 -6.73 -23.33 -19.78
N LYS A 304 -5.96 -23.99 -18.90
CA LYS A 304 -4.93 -23.34 -18.08
C LYS A 304 -3.86 -22.67 -18.97
N LYS A 305 -3.42 -23.35 -20.04
CA LYS A 305 -2.45 -22.80 -21.00
C LYS A 305 -3.00 -21.64 -21.82
N MET A 306 -4.30 -21.65 -22.14
CA MET A 306 -4.96 -20.55 -22.86
C MET A 306 -5.17 -19.31 -21.97
N MET A 307 -5.51 -19.50 -20.69
CA MET A 307 -5.76 -18.42 -19.75
C MET A 307 -4.47 -17.83 -19.13
N MET A 308 -3.41 -18.65 -19.06
CA MET A 308 -2.11 -18.29 -18.47
C MET A 308 -0.99 -18.84 -19.34
N PRO A 309 -0.59 -18.15 -20.43
CA PRO A 309 0.38 -18.67 -21.40
C PRO A 309 1.81 -18.76 -20.86
N TYR A 310 2.07 -18.30 -19.63
CA TYR A 310 3.39 -18.19 -19.02
C TYR A 310 3.95 -19.53 -18.51
N ASN A 311 5.26 -19.72 -18.64
CA ASN A 311 5.95 -20.87 -18.08
C ASN A 311 6.36 -20.64 -16.63
N PHE A 312 5.37 -20.65 -15.73
CA PHE A 312 5.58 -20.39 -14.31
C PHE A 312 6.64 -21.27 -13.65
N LYS A 313 6.78 -22.55 -14.10
CA LYS A 313 7.80 -23.47 -13.57
C LYS A 313 9.22 -22.98 -13.85
N LYS A 314 9.50 -22.49 -15.08
CA LYS A 314 10.81 -21.92 -15.40
C LYS A 314 11.04 -20.59 -14.70
N MET A 315 10.00 -19.74 -14.63
CA MET A 315 10.06 -18.45 -13.93
C MET A 315 10.39 -18.64 -12.46
N GLU A 316 9.72 -19.60 -11.79
CA GLU A 316 9.98 -19.95 -10.40
C GLU A 316 11.42 -20.47 -10.20
N ALA A 317 11.90 -21.33 -11.09
CA ALA A 317 13.26 -21.84 -11.03
C ALA A 317 14.32 -20.74 -11.12
N ILE A 318 14.10 -19.74 -11.99
CA ILE A 318 14.97 -18.56 -12.10
C ILE A 318 15.00 -17.80 -10.78
N LEU A 319 13.83 -17.44 -10.23
CA LEU A 319 13.75 -16.68 -9.00
C LEU A 319 14.37 -17.45 -7.81
N LYS A 320 14.12 -18.76 -7.70
CA LYS A 320 14.77 -19.63 -6.70
C LYS A 320 16.29 -19.60 -6.79
N LYS A 321 16.84 -19.64 -8.01
CA LYS A 321 18.28 -19.57 -8.24
C LYS A 321 18.85 -18.26 -7.68
N TYR A 322 18.29 -17.11 -8.08
CA TYR A 322 18.75 -15.80 -7.60
C TYR A 322 18.64 -15.67 -6.07
N ILE A 323 17.50 -16.09 -5.51
CA ILE A 323 17.30 -16.08 -4.04
C ILE A 323 18.30 -16.99 -3.33
N GLY A 324 18.58 -18.19 -3.86
CA GLY A 324 19.58 -19.13 -3.33
C GLY A 324 21.01 -18.58 -3.38
N GLU A 325 21.30 -17.67 -4.31
CA GLU A 325 22.58 -16.95 -4.41
C GLU A 325 22.62 -15.70 -3.49
N GLY A 326 21.57 -15.43 -2.70
CA GLY A 326 21.47 -14.24 -1.85
C GLY A 326 21.13 -12.93 -2.59
N LYS A 327 20.79 -13.02 -3.89
CA LYS A 327 20.43 -11.89 -4.74
C LYS A 327 18.94 -11.59 -4.60
N LEU A 328 18.60 -10.72 -3.65
CA LEU A 328 17.20 -10.43 -3.31
C LEU A 328 16.67 -9.14 -3.93
N GLY A 329 17.49 -8.42 -4.69
CA GLY A 329 17.20 -7.11 -5.26
C GLY A 329 17.98 -5.98 -4.58
N ILE A 330 17.46 -4.76 -4.64
CA ILE A 330 18.10 -3.55 -4.10
C ILE A 330 18.46 -3.73 -2.62
N SER A 331 17.61 -4.36 -1.83
CA SER A 331 17.80 -4.54 -0.38
C SER A 331 19.03 -5.37 0.01
N SER A 332 19.48 -6.26 -0.88
CA SER A 332 20.70 -7.09 -0.69
C SER A 332 21.89 -6.56 -1.51
N GLY A 333 21.74 -5.46 -2.22
CA GLY A 333 22.77 -4.89 -3.12
C GLY A 333 22.89 -5.61 -4.47
N GLU A 334 22.21 -6.71 -4.69
CA GLU A 334 22.20 -7.43 -5.95
C GLU A 334 20.85 -8.16 -6.17
N GLY A 335 20.36 -8.14 -7.38
CA GLY A 335 19.22 -8.88 -7.88
C GLY A 335 19.49 -9.30 -9.32
N PHE A 336 18.61 -8.92 -10.26
CA PHE A 336 18.89 -9.01 -11.69
C PHE A 336 20.03 -8.06 -12.07
N TYR A 337 20.19 -6.96 -11.33
CA TYR A 337 21.26 -5.99 -11.45
C TYR A 337 22.09 -5.88 -10.16
N LYS A 338 23.27 -5.27 -10.29
CA LYS A 338 24.10 -4.89 -9.14
C LYS A 338 23.84 -3.45 -8.76
N TYR A 339 23.67 -3.21 -7.47
CA TYR A 339 23.45 -1.90 -6.87
C TYR A 339 24.64 -1.57 -5.96
N ARG A 340 25.08 -0.33 -5.99
CA ARG A 340 26.19 0.14 -5.15
C ARG A 340 25.67 0.58 -3.81
#